data_d53c98c84df097d49a07e22908c6c156
#
_entry.id   d53c98c84df097d49a07e22908c6c156
#
_cell.length_a   1.000
_cell.length_b   1.000
_cell.length_c   1.000
_cell.angle_alpha   90.00
_cell.angle_beta   90.00
_cell.angle_gamma   90.00
#
_symmetry.space_group_name_H-M   'P 1'
#
loop_
_entity.id
_entity.type
_entity.pdbx_description
1 polymer ?
#
loop_
_entity_poly.entity_id
_entity_poly.type
_entity_poly.pdbx_seq_one_letter_code
_entity_poly.pdbx_strand_id
1 'polypeptide(L)'
;MSVVEHAPHDMGHSAPPRKRGLLMRPGLIRGAWCFVLFFLAGLYLVAGVRWLAGWDPVYDWNIIVLVGGLTMGPVGFLLGNGNFDYWLYWISGRPTIPDDHANHGAYRWQDYFKVNTDHKVIGVQYLVTTFIFFTLGGLMAMLFRAELAQPGMQFMDTQTYNGLVSMHAALMIFVFIIPAFAGLANFAVPLMLGAPDMAFPRLNALSYWFLPIAGTMFLCSFLAPGGAFATGWTSYAPLASEQPIGQVFFNMGVQWAGASSILRRSTSWSRSSRCARRA
;
A
#
# COMPACT_ATOMS: atom_id res chain seq x y z
N MET A 1 1.66 22.62 49.39
CA MET A 1 0.81 22.72 48.19
C MET A 1 1.33 23.90 47.36
N SER A 2 2.27 23.64 46.48
CA SER A 2 2.83 24.65 45.57
C SER A 2 2.18 24.47 44.20
N VAL A 3 1.41 25.45 43.80
CA VAL A 3 0.80 25.58 42.49
C VAL A 3 1.94 25.84 41.50
N VAL A 4 2.23 24.85 40.63
CA VAL A 4 3.14 25.04 39.50
C VAL A 4 2.36 25.81 38.44
N GLU A 5 2.63 27.12 38.38
CA GLU A 5 2.14 28.01 37.35
C GLU A 5 2.79 27.64 36.02
N HIS A 6 2.02 27.02 35.12
CA HIS A 6 2.48 26.77 33.77
C HIS A 6 2.54 28.10 33.02
N ALA A 7 3.75 28.59 32.77
CA ALA A 7 3.98 29.71 31.87
C ALA A 7 3.34 29.41 30.50
N PRO A 8 2.65 30.38 29.89
CA PRO A 8 2.10 30.17 28.54
C PRO A 8 3.23 29.95 27.57
N HIS A 9 3.22 28.80 26.88
CA HIS A 9 4.10 28.52 25.76
C HIS A 9 3.89 29.63 24.72
N ASP A 10 4.89 30.48 24.57
CA ASP A 10 4.98 31.48 23.51
C ASP A 10 4.90 30.75 22.16
N MET A 11 3.69 30.76 21.59
CA MET A 11 3.44 30.23 20.24
C MET A 11 4.04 31.26 19.28
N GLY A 12 5.36 31.18 19.11
CA GLY A 12 6.07 31.92 18.08
C GLY A 12 5.28 31.83 16.77
N HIS A 13 4.76 32.96 16.31
CA HIS A 13 4.05 33.09 15.05
C HIS A 13 4.95 32.59 13.92
N SER A 14 4.91 31.29 13.66
CA SER A 14 5.47 30.72 12.45
C SER A 14 4.74 31.35 11.27
N ALA A 15 5.49 31.99 10.37
CA ALA A 15 4.94 32.59 9.15
C ALA A 15 3.92 31.63 8.49
N PRO A 16 2.77 32.15 8.02
CA PRO A 16 1.72 31.31 7.47
C PRO A 16 2.32 30.42 6.37
N PRO A 17 2.00 29.11 6.37
CA PRO A 17 2.62 28.17 5.45
C PRO A 17 2.35 28.65 4.01
N ARG A 18 3.43 28.91 3.28
CA ARG A 18 3.38 29.34 1.88
C ARG A 18 2.40 28.42 1.13
N LYS A 19 1.37 28.99 0.52
CA LYS A 19 0.33 28.22 -0.23
C LYS A 19 1.02 27.46 -1.35
N ARG A 20 1.34 26.18 -1.12
CA ARG A 20 1.89 25.32 -2.16
C ARG A 20 0.79 25.04 -3.19
N GLY A 21 1.14 25.06 -4.48
CA GLY A 21 0.22 24.68 -5.55
C GLY A 21 -0.33 23.25 -5.32
N LEU A 22 -1.49 22.95 -5.91
CA LEU A 22 -2.19 21.67 -5.76
C LEU A 22 -1.27 20.46 -6.03
N LEU A 23 -0.41 20.55 -7.06
CA LEU A 23 0.54 19.50 -7.47
C LEU A 23 1.67 19.27 -6.44
N MET A 24 1.96 20.25 -5.59
CA MET A 24 3.05 20.18 -4.60
C MET A 24 2.57 19.87 -3.18
N ARG A 25 1.26 19.73 -2.97
CA ARG A 25 0.72 19.33 -1.67
C ARG A 25 0.84 17.82 -1.50
N PRO A 26 1.27 17.31 -0.32
CA PRO A 26 1.21 15.89 -0.03
C PRO A 26 -0.20 15.33 -0.28
N GLY A 27 -0.30 14.17 -0.89
CA GLY A 27 -1.56 13.52 -1.18
C GLY A 27 -1.53 12.75 -2.50
N LEU A 28 -2.69 12.22 -2.90
CA LEU A 28 -2.82 11.33 -4.07
C LEU A 28 -2.30 11.94 -5.38
N ILE A 29 -2.56 13.24 -5.62
CA ILE A 29 -2.13 13.90 -6.87
C ILE A 29 -0.60 13.95 -6.96
N ARG A 30 0.08 14.41 -5.89
CA ARG A 30 1.55 14.40 -5.84
C ARG A 30 2.07 12.97 -5.89
N GLY A 31 1.40 12.02 -5.23
CA GLY A 31 1.72 10.61 -5.29
C GLY A 31 1.69 10.06 -6.70
N ALA A 32 0.64 10.33 -7.46
CA ALA A 32 0.51 9.88 -8.85
C ALA A 32 1.61 10.44 -9.76
N TRP A 33 1.93 11.73 -9.65
CA TRP A 33 3.04 12.32 -10.40
C TRP A 33 4.39 11.72 -10.04
N CYS A 34 4.65 11.57 -8.75
CA CYS A 34 5.90 10.94 -8.29
C CYS A 34 5.98 9.47 -8.73
N PHE A 35 4.85 8.76 -8.77
CA PHE A 35 4.81 7.41 -9.34
C PHE A 35 5.32 7.39 -10.77
N VAL A 36 4.78 8.25 -11.65
CA VAL A 36 5.20 8.29 -13.06
C VAL A 36 6.67 8.64 -13.19
N LEU A 37 7.15 9.67 -12.46
CA LEU A 37 8.55 10.09 -12.52
C LEU A 37 9.51 8.97 -12.05
N PHE A 38 9.19 8.32 -10.93
CA PHE A 38 10.01 7.24 -10.39
C PHE A 38 9.91 5.96 -11.23
N PHE A 39 8.74 5.69 -11.81
CA PHE A 39 8.58 4.60 -12.75
C PHE A 39 9.52 4.76 -13.94
N LEU A 40 9.50 5.93 -14.59
CA LEU A 40 10.42 6.23 -15.69
C LEU A 40 11.89 6.21 -15.26
N ALA A 41 12.21 6.80 -14.11
CA ALA A 41 13.57 6.76 -13.55
C ALA A 41 14.03 5.32 -13.30
N GLY A 42 13.15 4.44 -12.83
CA GLY A 42 13.43 3.02 -12.63
C GLY A 42 13.76 2.28 -13.93
N LEU A 43 13.02 2.57 -15.02
CA LEU A 43 13.32 2.03 -16.35
C LEU A 43 14.73 2.39 -16.80
N TYR A 44 15.06 3.69 -16.76
CA TYR A 44 16.36 4.18 -17.19
C TYR A 44 17.50 3.70 -16.27
N LEU A 45 17.24 3.56 -14.98
CA LEU A 45 18.22 3.04 -14.04
C LEU A 45 18.60 1.59 -14.39
N VAL A 46 17.63 0.72 -14.61
CA VAL A 46 17.88 -0.69 -14.97
C VAL A 46 18.56 -0.77 -16.33
N ALA A 47 18.10 -0.01 -17.33
CA ALA A 47 18.72 0.06 -18.64
C ALA A 47 20.19 0.53 -18.55
N GLY A 48 20.46 1.55 -17.75
CA GLY A 48 21.81 2.07 -17.52
C GLY A 48 22.73 1.06 -16.83
N VAL A 49 22.25 0.38 -15.79
CA VAL A 49 23.02 -0.68 -15.11
C VAL A 49 23.35 -1.83 -16.08
N ARG A 50 22.42 -2.26 -16.91
CA ARG A 50 22.64 -3.29 -17.92
C ARG A 50 23.69 -2.86 -18.93
N TRP A 51 23.59 -1.62 -19.43
CA TRP A 51 24.58 -1.04 -20.35
C TRP A 51 25.99 -0.99 -19.74
N LEU A 52 26.12 -0.55 -18.49
CA LEU A 52 27.40 -0.55 -17.77
C LEU A 52 27.97 -1.96 -17.56
N ALA A 53 27.10 -2.96 -17.41
CA ALA A 53 27.51 -4.36 -17.30
C ALA A 53 27.88 -5.00 -18.64
N GLY A 54 27.79 -4.26 -19.74
CA GLY A 54 28.04 -4.80 -21.10
C GLY A 54 26.89 -5.66 -21.65
N TRP A 55 25.70 -5.57 -21.06
CA TRP A 55 24.51 -6.26 -21.51
C TRP A 55 23.68 -5.36 -22.41
N ASP A 56 22.85 -5.97 -23.28
CA ASP A 56 21.88 -5.20 -24.04
C ASP A 56 20.92 -4.47 -23.10
N PRO A 57 20.85 -3.13 -23.11
CA PRO A 57 20.01 -2.36 -22.21
C PRO A 57 18.53 -2.64 -22.39
N VAL A 58 18.07 -3.09 -23.55
CA VAL A 58 16.65 -3.27 -23.92
C VAL A 58 16.34 -4.73 -24.32
N TYR A 59 17.22 -5.67 -24.01
CA TYR A 59 17.08 -7.07 -24.42
C TYR A 59 15.73 -7.68 -24.03
N ASP A 60 15.26 -7.42 -22.82
CA ASP A 60 13.95 -7.84 -22.37
C ASP A 60 13.19 -6.63 -21.78
N TRP A 61 12.47 -5.96 -22.64
CA TRP A 61 11.65 -4.82 -22.27
C TRP A 61 10.73 -5.11 -21.07
N ASN A 62 10.22 -6.34 -21.00
CA ASN A 62 9.32 -6.75 -19.93
C ASN A 62 10.01 -6.79 -18.57
N ILE A 63 11.22 -7.35 -18.51
CA ILE A 63 12.01 -7.37 -17.27
C ILE A 63 12.39 -5.95 -16.85
N ILE A 64 12.83 -5.11 -17.77
CA ILE A 64 13.19 -3.72 -17.49
C ILE A 64 12.00 -2.95 -16.92
N VAL A 65 10.84 -3.04 -17.57
CA VAL A 65 9.62 -2.38 -17.11
C VAL A 65 9.23 -2.87 -15.71
N LEU A 66 9.26 -4.16 -15.51
CA LEU A 66 8.77 -4.77 -14.28
C LEU A 66 9.72 -4.55 -13.10
N VAL A 67 11.00 -4.81 -13.26
CA VAL A 67 11.96 -4.67 -12.17
C VAL A 67 12.22 -3.20 -11.85
N GLY A 68 12.46 -2.37 -12.85
CA GLY A 68 12.75 -0.95 -12.64
C GLY A 68 11.50 -0.12 -12.32
N GLY A 69 10.54 -0.13 -13.24
CA GLY A 69 9.36 0.72 -13.15
C GLY A 69 8.42 0.35 -12.01
N LEU A 70 8.01 -0.93 -11.94
CA LEU A 70 7.06 -1.40 -10.92
C LEU A 70 7.63 -1.47 -9.51
N THR A 71 8.95 -1.47 -9.34
CA THR A 71 9.58 -1.32 -8.03
C THR A 71 9.67 0.16 -7.63
N MET A 72 10.18 1.01 -8.52
CA MET A 72 10.42 2.42 -8.21
C MET A 72 9.14 3.27 -8.23
N GLY A 73 8.18 2.98 -9.10
CA GLY A 73 6.91 3.70 -9.17
C GLY A 73 6.16 3.75 -7.83
N PRO A 74 5.88 2.63 -7.18
CA PRO A 74 5.30 2.59 -5.84
C PRO A 74 6.10 3.36 -4.78
N VAL A 75 7.43 3.27 -4.79
CA VAL A 75 8.28 4.08 -3.90
C VAL A 75 8.06 5.58 -4.16
N GLY A 76 8.02 5.98 -5.42
CA GLY A 76 7.72 7.36 -5.83
C GLY A 76 6.33 7.79 -5.35
N PHE A 77 5.31 6.94 -5.46
CA PHE A 77 3.98 7.22 -4.95
C PHE A 77 3.98 7.49 -3.45
N LEU A 78 4.64 6.65 -2.66
CA LEU A 78 4.72 6.79 -1.22
C LEU A 78 5.48 8.05 -0.79
N LEU A 79 6.57 8.40 -1.50
CA LEU A 79 7.28 9.66 -1.32
C LEU A 79 6.38 10.86 -1.65
N GLY A 80 5.69 10.80 -2.77
CA GLY A 80 4.78 11.85 -3.22
C GLY A 80 3.57 12.02 -2.31
N ASN A 81 3.00 10.95 -1.80
CA ASN A 81 1.86 10.99 -0.90
C ASN A 81 2.21 11.55 0.50
N GLY A 82 3.49 11.60 0.86
CA GLY A 82 3.97 12.18 2.12
C GLY A 82 4.23 11.17 3.23
N ASN A 83 4.21 9.88 2.93
CA ASN A 83 4.49 8.84 3.93
C ASN A 83 5.89 8.94 4.52
N PHE A 84 6.86 9.45 3.76
CA PHE A 84 8.25 9.59 4.17
C PHE A 84 8.65 11.01 4.61
N ASP A 85 7.75 11.98 4.56
CA ASP A 85 8.07 13.41 4.84
C ASP A 85 8.72 13.59 6.22
N TYR A 86 8.27 12.85 7.23
CA TYR A 86 8.84 12.90 8.58
C TYR A 86 10.31 12.47 8.61
N TRP A 87 10.62 11.31 8.03
CA TRP A 87 11.99 10.78 8.02
C TRP A 87 12.91 11.64 7.16
N LEU A 88 12.39 12.20 6.06
CA LEU A 88 13.15 13.14 5.22
C LEU A 88 13.46 14.44 5.96
N TYR A 89 12.53 14.98 6.74
CA TYR A 89 12.80 16.14 7.60
C TYR A 89 13.83 15.82 8.67
N TRP A 90 13.70 14.68 9.33
CA TRP A 90 14.65 14.24 10.35
C TRP A 90 16.08 14.09 9.78
N ILE A 91 16.24 13.41 8.66
CA ILE A 91 17.55 13.24 7.99
C ILE A 91 18.13 14.58 7.54
N SER A 92 17.28 15.52 7.08
CA SER A 92 17.71 16.86 6.66
C SER A 92 17.98 17.84 7.81
N GLY A 93 17.90 17.38 9.07
CA GLY A 93 18.11 18.22 10.25
C GLY A 93 17.03 19.27 10.49
N ARG A 94 15.90 19.16 9.83
CA ARG A 94 14.75 20.06 10.03
C ARG A 94 13.93 19.63 11.24
N PRO A 95 13.33 20.58 11.99
CA PRO A 95 12.46 20.23 13.11
C PRO A 95 11.29 19.37 12.62
N THR A 96 11.13 18.21 13.24
CA THR A 96 9.99 17.32 12.99
C THR A 96 8.80 17.80 13.82
N ILE A 97 7.60 17.67 13.25
CA ILE A 97 6.36 17.98 13.98
C ILE A 97 6.25 16.96 15.13
N PRO A 98 6.12 17.42 16.39
CA PRO A 98 5.86 16.53 17.52
C PRO A 98 4.62 15.66 17.27
N ASP A 99 4.60 14.45 17.84
CA ASP A 99 3.39 13.62 17.85
C ASP A 99 2.39 14.23 18.84
N ASP A 100 1.67 15.26 18.38
CA ASP A 100 0.58 15.85 19.14
C ASP A 100 -0.67 14.99 18.93
N HIS A 101 -1.08 14.30 19.99
CA HIS A 101 -2.27 13.46 19.99
C HIS A 101 -3.58 14.27 20.15
N ALA A 102 -3.50 15.60 20.31
CA ALA A 102 -4.66 16.43 20.63
C ALA A 102 -5.60 16.69 19.43
N ASN A 103 -5.10 16.61 18.20
CA ASN A 103 -5.86 16.94 16.97
C ASN A 103 -5.81 15.81 15.93
N HIS A 104 -5.77 14.55 16.37
CA HIS A 104 -5.83 13.40 15.50
C HIS A 104 -7.27 13.07 15.12
N GLY A 105 -7.49 12.70 13.87
CA GLY A 105 -8.79 12.28 13.36
C GLY A 105 -9.00 12.70 11.91
N ALA A 106 -10.16 12.35 11.37
CA ALA A 106 -10.67 12.82 10.09
C ALA A 106 -11.86 13.74 10.35
N TYR A 107 -11.74 15.01 9.95
CA TYR A 107 -12.80 16.00 10.05
C TYR A 107 -13.61 16.13 8.78
N ARG A 108 -13.03 15.69 7.65
CA ARG A 108 -13.64 15.71 6.32
C ARG A 108 -13.39 14.37 5.63
N TRP A 109 -14.28 13.97 4.72
CA TRP A 109 -14.12 12.75 3.95
C TRP A 109 -12.80 12.70 3.16
N GLN A 110 -12.26 13.87 2.76
CA GLN A 110 -10.98 13.99 2.06
C GLN A 110 -9.77 13.57 2.91
N ASP A 111 -9.91 13.57 4.25
CA ASP A 111 -8.81 13.23 5.16
C ASP A 111 -8.52 11.72 5.13
N TYR A 112 -9.49 10.90 4.71
CA TYR A 112 -9.30 9.47 4.46
C TYR A 112 -8.46 9.16 3.20
N PHE A 113 -8.20 10.15 2.35
CA PHE A 113 -7.35 10.03 1.16
C PHE A 113 -5.96 10.66 1.33
N LYS A 114 -5.60 11.00 2.55
CA LYS A 114 -4.29 11.53 2.92
C LYS A 114 -3.60 10.59 3.90
N VAL A 115 -2.30 10.77 4.05
CA VAL A 115 -1.56 10.12 5.13
C VAL A 115 -2.05 10.68 6.46
N ASN A 116 -2.55 9.80 7.29
CA ASN A 116 -3.03 10.11 8.64
C ASN A 116 -2.39 9.12 9.60
N THR A 117 -2.09 9.54 10.82
CA THR A 117 -1.44 8.70 11.83
C THR A 117 -2.41 8.15 12.88
N ASP A 118 -3.65 8.64 12.92
CA ASP A 118 -4.68 8.16 13.84
C ASP A 118 -5.09 6.71 13.52
N HIS A 119 -4.99 5.83 14.49
CA HIS A 119 -5.32 4.41 14.35
C HIS A 119 -6.77 4.16 13.93
N LYS A 120 -7.73 5.04 14.29
CA LYS A 120 -9.14 4.91 13.91
C LYS A 120 -9.32 5.23 12.44
N VAL A 121 -8.69 6.30 11.96
CA VAL A 121 -8.72 6.68 10.54
C VAL A 121 -8.08 5.60 9.70
N ILE A 122 -6.91 5.09 10.09
CA ILE A 122 -6.21 4.00 9.39
C ILE A 122 -7.06 2.73 9.42
N GLY A 123 -7.69 2.40 10.54
CA GLY A 123 -8.61 1.26 10.64
C GLY A 123 -9.76 1.34 9.64
N VAL A 124 -10.41 2.51 9.52
CA VAL A 124 -11.48 2.74 8.53
C VAL A 124 -10.94 2.68 7.11
N GLN A 125 -9.78 3.27 6.83
CA GLN A 125 -9.11 3.19 5.53
C GLN A 125 -8.90 1.72 5.11
N TYR A 126 -8.38 0.89 6.01
CA TYR A 126 -8.24 -0.55 5.77
C TYR A 126 -9.58 -1.20 5.44
N LEU A 127 -10.61 -1.00 6.29
CA LEU A 127 -11.91 -1.66 6.12
C LEU A 127 -12.58 -1.27 4.80
N VAL A 128 -12.59 0.02 4.45
CA VAL A 128 -13.18 0.49 3.19
C VAL A 128 -12.42 -0.08 1.98
N THR A 129 -11.09 -0.01 2.00
CA THR A 129 -10.27 -0.52 0.90
C THR A 129 -10.43 -2.02 0.72
N THR A 130 -10.41 -2.78 1.81
CA THR A 130 -10.60 -4.23 1.75
C THR A 130 -11.99 -4.60 1.27
N PHE A 131 -13.02 -3.85 1.63
CA PHE A 131 -14.37 -4.08 1.14
C PHE A 131 -14.53 -3.83 -0.35
N ILE A 132 -13.82 -2.82 -0.89
CA ILE A 132 -13.77 -2.59 -2.35
C ILE A 132 -13.15 -3.82 -3.04
N PHE A 133 -12.02 -4.31 -2.56
CA PHE A 133 -11.36 -5.49 -3.16
C PHE A 133 -12.16 -6.78 -2.95
N PHE A 134 -12.87 -6.91 -1.84
CA PHE A 134 -13.84 -7.99 -1.61
C PHE A 134 -14.93 -7.98 -2.69
N THR A 135 -15.49 -6.83 -2.97
CA THR A 135 -16.53 -6.69 -4.00
C THR A 135 -15.99 -7.05 -5.39
N LEU A 136 -14.81 -6.56 -5.74
CA LEU A 136 -14.17 -6.88 -7.02
C LEU A 136 -13.86 -8.38 -7.15
N GLY A 137 -13.29 -8.97 -6.11
CA GLY A 137 -13.03 -10.42 -6.10
C GLY A 137 -14.33 -11.24 -6.11
N GLY A 138 -15.36 -10.79 -5.41
CA GLY A 138 -16.69 -11.40 -5.45
C GLY A 138 -17.33 -11.37 -6.83
N LEU A 139 -17.22 -10.25 -7.55
CA LEU A 139 -17.66 -10.15 -8.95
C LEU A 139 -16.91 -11.13 -9.87
N MET A 140 -15.60 -11.30 -9.67
CA MET A 140 -14.83 -12.32 -10.40
C MET A 140 -15.35 -13.73 -10.12
N ALA A 141 -15.70 -14.03 -8.86
CA ALA A 141 -16.32 -15.31 -8.50
C ALA A 141 -17.66 -15.54 -9.20
N MET A 142 -18.49 -14.51 -9.29
CA MET A 142 -19.75 -14.59 -10.03
C MET A 142 -19.51 -14.85 -11.53
N LEU A 143 -18.50 -14.23 -12.14
CA LEU A 143 -18.17 -14.42 -13.55
C LEU A 143 -17.75 -15.85 -13.86
N PHE A 144 -16.75 -16.39 -13.13
CA PHE A 144 -16.32 -17.76 -13.41
C PHE A 144 -17.37 -18.79 -12.99
N ARG A 145 -18.26 -18.46 -12.06
CA ARG A 145 -19.39 -19.32 -11.73
C ARG A 145 -20.46 -19.30 -12.82
N ALA A 146 -20.68 -18.16 -13.46
CA ALA A 146 -21.58 -18.05 -14.61
C ALA A 146 -21.06 -18.85 -15.82
N GLU A 147 -19.73 -18.85 -16.06
CA GLU A 147 -19.11 -19.70 -17.10
C GLU A 147 -19.42 -21.18 -16.89
N LEU A 148 -19.45 -21.64 -15.64
CA LEU A 148 -19.74 -23.02 -15.27
C LEU A 148 -21.24 -23.37 -15.21
N ALA A 149 -22.13 -22.47 -15.62
CA ALA A 149 -23.58 -22.72 -15.59
C ALA A 149 -24.04 -23.84 -16.56
N GLN A 150 -23.25 -24.04 -17.65
CA GLN A 150 -23.50 -25.09 -18.64
C GLN A 150 -22.17 -25.77 -19.01
N PRO A 151 -22.20 -27.02 -19.51
CA PRO A 151 -21.00 -27.71 -20.00
C PRO A 151 -20.35 -27.00 -21.19
N GLY A 152 -19.01 -26.99 -21.23
CA GLY A 152 -18.22 -26.35 -22.30
C GLY A 152 -17.94 -24.86 -22.01
N MET A 153 -17.19 -24.22 -22.92
CA MET A 153 -16.89 -22.79 -22.83
C MET A 153 -18.11 -21.99 -23.29
N GLN A 154 -18.52 -21.03 -22.46
CA GLN A 154 -19.70 -20.20 -22.73
C GLN A 154 -19.31 -18.84 -23.33
N PHE A 155 -18.54 -18.04 -22.61
CA PHE A 155 -18.18 -16.66 -22.99
C PHE A 155 -16.74 -16.28 -22.69
N MET A 156 -15.95 -17.17 -22.06
CA MET A 156 -14.53 -16.90 -21.80
C MET A 156 -13.65 -18.07 -22.17
N ASP A 157 -12.41 -17.79 -22.57
CA ASP A 157 -11.38 -18.80 -22.85
C ASP A 157 -10.74 -19.33 -21.55
N THR A 158 -10.02 -20.43 -21.66
CA THR A 158 -9.37 -21.10 -20.52
C THR A 158 -8.40 -20.20 -19.77
N GLN A 159 -7.65 -19.35 -20.47
CA GLN A 159 -6.68 -18.43 -19.85
C GLN A 159 -7.41 -17.38 -19.00
N THR A 160 -8.45 -16.78 -19.55
CA THR A 160 -9.29 -15.80 -18.82
C THR A 160 -9.96 -16.44 -17.61
N TYR A 161 -10.53 -17.65 -17.77
CA TYR A 161 -11.13 -18.39 -16.66
C TYR A 161 -10.15 -18.64 -15.53
N ASN A 162 -8.97 -19.21 -15.83
CA ASN A 162 -7.95 -19.50 -14.84
C ASN A 162 -7.38 -18.22 -14.22
N GLY A 163 -7.27 -17.14 -15.01
CA GLY A 163 -6.87 -15.83 -14.53
C GLY A 163 -7.85 -15.24 -13.52
N LEU A 164 -9.16 -15.35 -13.78
CA LEU A 164 -10.20 -14.90 -12.85
C LEU A 164 -10.20 -15.70 -11.55
N VAL A 165 -10.06 -17.02 -11.61
CA VAL A 165 -9.97 -17.89 -10.42
C VAL A 165 -8.74 -17.55 -9.60
N SER A 166 -7.60 -17.41 -10.25
CA SER A 166 -6.32 -17.06 -9.60
C SER A 166 -6.38 -15.68 -8.95
N MET A 167 -6.91 -14.70 -9.65
CA MET A 167 -7.06 -13.33 -9.17
C MET A 167 -8.06 -13.22 -8.02
N HIS A 168 -9.20 -13.90 -8.12
CA HIS A 168 -10.15 -13.98 -7.03
C HIS A 168 -9.48 -14.49 -5.75
N ALA A 169 -8.75 -15.61 -5.85
CA ALA A 169 -8.06 -16.19 -4.70
C ALA A 169 -7.01 -15.21 -4.12
N ALA A 170 -6.20 -14.57 -4.96
CA ALA A 170 -5.20 -13.59 -4.53
C ALA A 170 -5.82 -12.39 -3.83
N LEU A 171 -6.88 -11.80 -4.39
CA LEU A 171 -7.59 -10.66 -3.78
C LEU A 171 -8.22 -11.04 -2.45
N MET A 172 -8.87 -12.21 -2.37
CA MET A 172 -9.52 -12.65 -1.13
C MET A 172 -8.53 -12.91 -0.01
N ILE A 173 -7.38 -13.51 -0.28
CA ILE A 173 -6.40 -13.84 0.74
C ILE A 173 -5.55 -12.62 1.12
N PHE A 174 -4.89 -11.98 0.15
CA PHE A 174 -3.85 -10.97 0.41
C PHE A 174 -4.39 -9.56 0.60
N VAL A 175 -5.52 -9.21 0.00
CA VAL A 175 -6.02 -7.82 -0.04
C VAL A 175 -7.35 -7.65 0.69
N PHE A 176 -8.08 -8.74 0.95
CA PHE A 176 -9.31 -8.69 1.74
C PHE A 176 -9.11 -9.26 3.14
N ILE A 177 -9.00 -10.59 3.32
CA ILE A 177 -9.16 -11.21 4.64
C ILE A 177 -8.06 -10.78 5.63
N ILE A 178 -6.80 -10.85 5.23
CA ILE A 178 -5.67 -10.46 6.09
C ILE A 178 -5.72 -8.97 6.45
N PRO A 179 -5.90 -8.03 5.50
CA PRO A 179 -5.97 -6.62 5.83
C PRO A 179 -7.29 -6.19 6.50
N ALA A 180 -8.41 -6.91 6.33
CA ALA A 180 -9.65 -6.65 7.05
C ALA A 180 -9.46 -6.88 8.56
N PHE A 181 -8.86 -8.01 8.96
CA PHE A 181 -8.48 -8.24 10.35
C PHE A 181 -7.47 -7.20 10.86
N ALA A 182 -6.59 -6.73 9.97
CA ALA A 182 -5.67 -5.64 10.26
C ALA A 182 -6.41 -4.33 10.60
N GLY A 183 -7.40 -3.97 9.80
CA GLY A 183 -8.22 -2.78 10.01
C GLY A 183 -9.01 -2.85 11.32
N LEU A 184 -9.64 -3.99 11.58
CA LEU A 184 -10.35 -4.24 12.85
C LEU A 184 -9.41 -4.14 14.04
N ALA A 185 -8.22 -4.75 13.97
CA ALA A 185 -7.24 -4.69 15.05
C ALA A 185 -6.72 -3.25 15.27
N ASN A 186 -6.44 -2.51 14.20
CA ASN A 186 -6.04 -1.10 14.29
C ASN A 186 -7.09 -0.26 15.00
N PHE A 187 -8.36 -0.48 14.70
CA PHE A 187 -9.46 0.25 15.32
C PHE A 187 -9.66 -0.18 16.79
N ALA A 188 -9.73 -1.48 17.06
CA ALA A 188 -10.18 -2.01 18.35
C ALA A 188 -9.06 -2.11 19.41
N VAL A 189 -7.83 -2.54 19.04
CA VAL A 189 -6.78 -2.85 20.02
C VAL A 189 -6.38 -1.64 20.87
N PRO A 190 -6.13 -0.43 20.32
CA PRO A 190 -5.81 0.71 21.17
C PRO A 190 -6.96 1.07 22.11
N LEU A 191 -8.22 0.99 21.63
CA LEU A 191 -9.40 1.26 22.47
C LEU A 191 -9.53 0.25 23.61
N MET A 192 -9.32 -1.04 23.35
CA MET A 192 -9.37 -2.09 24.37
C MET A 192 -8.27 -1.94 25.43
N LEU A 193 -7.10 -1.41 25.06
CA LEU A 193 -5.97 -1.18 25.95
C LEU A 193 -5.99 0.19 26.61
N GLY A 194 -6.98 1.05 26.34
CA GLY A 194 -7.00 2.42 26.81
C GLY A 194 -5.81 3.27 26.33
N ALA A 195 -5.25 2.91 25.18
CA ALA A 195 -4.08 3.55 24.62
C ALA A 195 -4.49 4.65 23.63
N PRO A 196 -3.80 5.82 23.60
CA PRO A 196 -4.15 6.91 22.71
C PRO A 196 -3.93 6.57 21.23
N ASP A 197 -2.94 5.74 20.91
CA ASP A 197 -2.62 5.31 19.53
C ASP A 197 -1.77 4.03 19.52
N MET A 198 -1.43 3.55 18.31
CA MET A 198 -0.48 2.46 18.09
C MET A 198 0.95 2.84 18.50
N ALA A 199 1.85 1.85 18.67
CA ALA A 199 3.22 2.11 19.13
C ALA A 199 4.06 2.94 18.14
N PHE A 200 3.83 2.78 16.85
CA PHE A 200 4.53 3.49 15.77
C PHE A 200 3.50 3.99 14.74
N PRO A 201 2.82 5.13 15.00
CA PRO A 201 1.69 5.58 14.18
C PRO A 201 2.07 5.80 12.70
N ARG A 202 3.28 6.28 12.44
CA ARG A 202 3.78 6.53 11.07
C ARG A 202 4.05 5.26 10.28
N LEU A 203 4.62 4.24 10.93
CA LEU A 203 4.79 2.92 10.30
C LEU A 203 3.43 2.26 10.07
N ASN A 204 2.47 2.48 10.95
CA ASN A 204 1.11 2.02 10.79
C ASN A 204 0.43 2.69 9.57
N ALA A 205 0.56 4.02 9.42
CA ALA A 205 0.09 4.73 8.24
C ALA A 205 0.74 4.21 6.94
N LEU A 206 2.07 4.02 6.95
CA LEU A 206 2.81 3.48 5.81
C LEU A 206 2.31 2.07 5.45
N SER A 207 2.03 1.21 6.44
CA SER A 207 1.53 -0.15 6.21
C SER A 207 0.20 -0.14 5.45
N TYR A 208 -0.69 0.81 5.74
CA TYR A 208 -1.94 0.95 5.00
C TYR A 208 -1.68 1.30 3.52
N TRP A 209 -0.79 2.26 3.24
CA TRP A 209 -0.58 2.71 1.87
C TRP A 209 0.08 1.68 0.95
N PHE A 210 0.72 0.65 1.49
CA PHE A 210 1.16 -0.51 0.72
C PHE A 210 -0.01 -1.35 0.20
N LEU A 211 -1.14 -1.39 0.89
CA LEU A 211 -2.28 -2.22 0.52
C LEU A 211 -2.95 -1.80 -0.80
N PRO A 212 -3.31 -0.51 -1.02
CA PRO A 212 -3.83 -0.06 -2.32
C PRO A 212 -2.85 -0.33 -3.47
N ILE A 213 -1.54 -0.19 -3.22
CA ILE A 213 -0.51 -0.49 -4.21
C ILE A 213 -0.56 -1.98 -4.57
N ALA A 214 -0.56 -2.88 -3.59
CA ALA A 214 -0.63 -4.32 -3.81
C ALA A 214 -1.88 -4.71 -4.61
N GLY A 215 -3.05 -4.22 -4.21
CA GLY A 215 -4.30 -4.50 -4.91
C GLY A 215 -4.34 -3.97 -6.34
N THR A 216 -3.78 -2.78 -6.56
CA THR A 216 -3.64 -2.21 -7.91
C THR A 216 -2.71 -3.05 -8.78
N MET A 217 -1.57 -3.53 -8.22
CA MET A 217 -0.67 -4.44 -8.94
C MET A 217 -1.39 -5.71 -9.39
N PHE A 218 -2.15 -6.35 -8.50
CA PHE A 218 -2.95 -7.51 -8.86
C PHE A 218 -3.89 -7.22 -10.03
N LEU A 219 -4.68 -6.14 -9.96
CA LEU A 219 -5.62 -5.78 -11.02
C LEU A 219 -4.92 -5.42 -12.34
N CYS A 220 -3.76 -4.77 -12.30
CA CYS A 220 -2.96 -4.46 -13.49
C CYS A 220 -2.48 -5.71 -14.24
N SER A 221 -2.45 -6.86 -13.58
CA SER A 221 -2.16 -8.16 -14.23
C SER A 221 -3.09 -8.45 -15.41
N PHE A 222 -4.36 -8.03 -15.35
CA PHE A 222 -5.30 -8.19 -16.47
C PHE A 222 -4.97 -7.33 -17.69
N LEU A 223 -4.23 -6.24 -17.50
CA LEU A 223 -3.82 -5.33 -18.58
C LEU A 223 -2.50 -5.77 -19.23
N ALA A 224 -1.84 -6.77 -18.68
CA ALA A 224 -0.57 -7.27 -19.18
C ALA A 224 -0.75 -8.05 -20.48
N PRO A 225 0.22 -7.98 -21.42
CA PRO A 225 0.23 -8.83 -22.60
C PRO A 225 0.16 -10.33 -22.22
N GLY A 226 -0.76 -11.06 -22.83
CA GLY A 226 -1.02 -12.47 -22.50
C GLY A 226 -2.01 -12.68 -21.34
N GLY A 227 -2.56 -11.60 -20.75
CA GLY A 227 -3.59 -11.66 -19.71
C GLY A 227 -3.06 -11.83 -18.28
N ALA A 228 -3.99 -12.04 -17.35
CA ALA A 228 -3.69 -12.23 -15.95
C ALA A 228 -2.93 -13.54 -15.70
N PHE A 229 -2.24 -13.60 -14.55
CA PHE A 229 -1.62 -14.85 -14.10
C PHE A 229 -2.69 -15.95 -13.88
N ALA A 230 -2.36 -17.19 -14.27
CA ALA A 230 -3.30 -18.32 -14.27
C ALA A 230 -2.75 -19.54 -13.49
N THR A 231 -1.91 -19.30 -12.48
CA THR A 231 -1.20 -20.31 -11.69
C THR A 231 -1.86 -20.67 -10.37
N GLY A 232 -2.98 -20.05 -10.05
CA GLY A 232 -3.50 -20.03 -8.67
C GLY A 232 -2.62 -19.16 -7.75
N TRP A 233 -3.12 -18.90 -6.55
CA TRP A 233 -2.45 -18.01 -5.57
C TRP A 233 -1.13 -18.60 -5.02
N THR A 234 -0.90 -19.90 -5.15
CA THR A 234 0.31 -20.59 -4.68
C THR A 234 1.50 -20.49 -5.65
N SER A 235 1.21 -20.25 -6.92
CA SER A 235 2.22 -19.92 -7.96
C SER A 235 3.40 -20.89 -8.02
N TYR A 236 3.14 -22.20 -8.15
CA TYR A 236 4.18 -23.22 -8.23
C TYR A 236 4.87 -23.28 -9.61
N ALA A 237 6.19 -23.53 -9.58
CA ALA A 237 6.94 -23.93 -10.77
C ALA A 237 6.57 -25.39 -11.16
N PRO A 238 6.61 -25.76 -12.46
CA PRO A 238 7.06 -24.94 -13.61
C PRO A 238 5.99 -23.98 -14.14
N LEU A 239 4.71 -24.17 -13.77
CA LEU A 239 3.60 -23.40 -14.32
C LEU A 239 3.80 -21.88 -14.17
N ALA A 240 4.33 -21.41 -13.02
CA ALA A 240 4.58 -20.01 -12.79
C ALA A 240 5.68 -19.40 -13.67
N SER A 241 6.65 -20.20 -14.12
CA SER A 241 7.74 -19.74 -14.99
C SER A 241 7.33 -19.67 -16.46
N GLU A 242 6.27 -20.36 -16.86
CA GLU A 242 5.73 -20.38 -18.21
C GLU A 242 4.60 -19.38 -18.45
N GLN A 243 4.23 -18.64 -17.41
CA GLN A 243 3.14 -17.67 -17.49
C GLN A 243 3.53 -16.38 -18.20
N PRO A 244 2.53 -15.68 -18.80
CA PRO A 244 2.74 -14.36 -19.33
C PRO A 244 3.12 -13.34 -18.24
N ILE A 245 3.46 -12.15 -18.65
CA ILE A 245 3.88 -11.03 -17.81
C ILE A 245 2.94 -10.74 -16.63
N GLY A 246 1.65 -11.10 -16.73
CA GLY A 246 0.70 -11.01 -15.62
C GLY A 246 1.17 -11.67 -14.33
N GLN A 247 2.00 -12.72 -14.42
CA GLN A 247 2.60 -13.39 -13.26
C GLN A 247 3.54 -12.47 -12.46
N VAL A 248 4.24 -11.58 -13.11
CA VAL A 248 5.17 -10.66 -12.42
C VAL A 248 4.40 -9.61 -11.62
N PHE A 249 3.27 -9.12 -12.16
CA PHE A 249 2.37 -8.24 -11.41
C PHE A 249 1.83 -8.92 -10.14
N PHE A 250 1.49 -10.19 -10.22
CA PHE A 250 1.11 -10.98 -9.04
C PHE A 250 2.24 -11.05 -8.01
N ASN A 251 3.45 -11.42 -8.42
CA ASN A 251 4.60 -11.52 -7.54
C ASN A 251 4.91 -10.19 -6.84
N MET A 252 4.85 -9.07 -7.58
CA MET A 252 5.01 -7.72 -7.01
C MET A 252 3.89 -7.37 -6.05
N GLY A 253 2.64 -7.69 -6.38
CA GLY A 253 1.49 -7.48 -5.49
C GLY A 253 1.64 -8.21 -4.15
N VAL A 254 2.08 -9.48 -4.18
CA VAL A 254 2.35 -10.26 -2.97
C VAL A 254 3.47 -9.64 -2.13
N GLN A 255 4.54 -9.15 -2.74
CA GLN A 255 5.63 -8.48 -2.01
C GLN A 255 5.14 -7.21 -1.29
N TRP A 256 4.36 -6.36 -1.96
CA TRP A 256 3.79 -5.15 -1.35
C TRP A 256 2.79 -5.49 -0.24
N ALA A 257 1.94 -6.50 -0.42
CA ALA A 257 1.02 -6.98 0.62
C ALA A 257 1.79 -7.56 1.82
N GLY A 258 2.87 -8.30 1.58
CA GLY A 258 3.77 -8.82 2.61
C GLY A 258 4.44 -7.71 3.40
N ALA A 259 4.99 -6.70 2.73
CA ALA A 259 5.59 -5.53 3.38
C ALA A 259 4.57 -4.80 4.28
N SER A 260 3.33 -4.59 3.81
CA SER A 260 2.23 -4.07 4.63
C SER A 260 2.05 -4.87 5.92
N SER A 261 1.97 -6.19 5.81
CA SER A 261 1.76 -7.10 6.96
C SER A 261 2.88 -7.05 7.98
N ILE A 262 4.14 -7.01 7.53
CA ILE A 262 5.32 -6.94 8.40
C ILE A 262 5.33 -5.63 9.20
N LEU A 263 5.14 -4.50 8.54
CA LEU A 263 5.13 -3.18 9.17
C LEU A 263 4.03 -3.10 10.24
N ARG A 264 2.83 -3.57 9.93
CA ARG A 264 1.71 -3.58 10.85
C ARG A 264 1.96 -4.47 12.07
N ARG A 265 2.50 -5.66 11.88
CA ARG A 265 2.79 -6.58 12.99
C ARG A 265 3.77 -5.97 13.99
N SER A 266 4.79 -5.28 13.53
CA SER A 266 5.76 -4.61 14.41
C SER A 266 5.11 -3.53 15.28
N THR A 267 4.12 -2.78 14.75
CA THR A 267 3.40 -1.73 15.49
C THR A 267 2.46 -2.31 16.56
N SER A 268 1.72 -3.38 16.25
CA SER A 268 0.78 -4.03 17.17
C SER A 268 1.51 -4.73 18.33
N TRP A 269 2.53 -5.53 18.02
CA TRP A 269 3.29 -6.29 18.99
C TRP A 269 3.98 -5.41 20.04
N SER A 270 4.63 -4.33 19.60
CA SER A 270 5.33 -3.40 20.48
C SER A 270 4.40 -2.73 21.50
N ARG A 271 3.15 -2.51 21.16
CA ARG A 271 2.17 -1.92 22.07
C ARG A 271 1.70 -2.93 23.12
N SER A 272 1.28 -4.11 22.70
CA SER A 272 0.81 -5.16 23.57
C SER A 272 1.87 -5.55 24.62
N SER A 273 3.12 -5.70 24.20
CA SER A 273 4.23 -6.05 25.09
C SER A 273 4.59 -4.93 26.10
N ARG A 274 4.40 -3.64 25.76
CA ARG A 274 4.62 -2.54 26.70
C ARG A 274 3.50 -2.41 27.73
N CYS A 275 2.25 -2.61 27.33
CA CYS A 275 1.13 -2.60 28.27
C CYS A 275 1.22 -3.78 29.25
N ALA A 276 1.54 -4.99 28.78
CA ALA A 276 1.70 -6.16 29.61
C ALA A 276 2.84 -6.05 30.67
N ARG A 277 3.87 -5.20 30.42
CA ARG A 277 4.96 -4.96 31.40
C ARG A 277 4.61 -3.90 32.45
N ARG A 278 3.51 -3.18 32.29
CA ARG A 278 3.07 -2.13 33.22
C ARG A 278 1.89 -2.56 34.08
N ALA A 279 1.23 -3.67 33.76
CA ALA A 279 0.23 -4.35 34.54
C ALA A 279 0.86 -5.40 35.44
#